data_07e8f9a238bf958f5000872e66de0fab
#
_entry.id   07e8f9a238bf958f5000872e66de0fab
#
_cell.length_a   1.000
_cell.length_b   1.000
_cell.length_c   1.000
_cell.angle_alpha   90.00
_cell.angle_beta   90.00
_cell.angle_gamma   90.00
#
_symmetry.space_group_name_H-M   'P 1'
#
loop_
_entity.id
_entity.type
_entity.pdbx_description
1 polymer ?
#
loop_
_entity_poly.entity_id
_entity_poly.type
_entity_poly.pdbx_seq_one_letter_code
_entity_poly.pdbx_strand_id
1 'polypeptide(L)'
;MKIKEGDKLPDATVVILEKEHTEINTSKILNKDKVILFGLPGAFTPTCSNKHLPSFLKSAEELKKKDIKKVFCISVNDPFVMDAWGRSYNLKDQITLLADVNGNFTKSIGAEFNWRGWGLRSKRYTMLLENGIVKKLVEEEGKCELTAADNFLKKI
;
A
#
# COMPACT_ATOMS: atom_id res chain seq x y z
N MET A 1 -5.03 -11.10 -8.57
CA MET A 1 -5.14 -11.19 -7.10
C MET A 1 -6.41 -11.94 -6.73
N LYS A 2 -6.42 -12.54 -5.55
CA LYS A 2 -7.58 -13.27 -5.03
C LYS A 2 -8.71 -12.33 -4.59
N ILE A 3 -8.35 -11.23 -3.94
CA ILE A 3 -9.33 -10.21 -3.53
C ILE A 3 -9.85 -9.43 -4.74
N LYS A 4 -11.09 -8.97 -4.66
CA LYS A 4 -11.76 -8.23 -5.74
C LYS A 4 -12.66 -7.13 -5.19
N GLU A 5 -13.12 -6.26 -6.06
CA GLU A 5 -14.07 -5.19 -5.70
C GLU A 5 -15.32 -5.79 -5.06
N GLY A 6 -15.78 -5.19 -3.98
CA GLY A 6 -16.90 -5.65 -3.18
C GLY A 6 -16.51 -6.51 -1.98
N ASP A 7 -15.32 -7.08 -1.98
CA ASP A 7 -14.88 -7.93 -0.87
C ASP A 7 -14.52 -7.09 0.36
N LYS A 8 -14.72 -7.70 1.52
CA LYS A 8 -14.20 -7.17 2.77
C LYS A 8 -12.71 -7.51 2.87
N LEU A 9 -11.92 -6.54 3.31
CA LEU A 9 -10.48 -6.73 3.47
C LEU A 9 -10.23 -7.76 4.59
N PRO A 10 -9.38 -8.79 4.33
CA PRO A 10 -8.99 -9.74 5.37
C PRO A 10 -8.20 -9.06 6.48
N ASP A 11 -8.31 -9.59 7.69
CA ASP A 11 -7.52 -9.12 8.82
C ASP A 11 -6.18 -9.85 8.88
N ALA A 12 -5.11 -9.11 9.13
CA ALA A 12 -3.77 -9.67 9.29
C ALA A 12 -2.93 -8.74 10.16
N THR A 13 -1.90 -9.28 10.79
CA THR A 13 -0.97 -8.49 11.59
C THR A 13 0.13 -7.93 10.72
N VAL A 14 0.36 -6.63 10.80
CA VAL A 14 1.44 -5.90 10.14
C VAL A 14 2.14 -5.00 11.15
N VAL A 15 3.27 -4.40 10.76
CA VAL A 15 3.94 -3.40 11.60
C VAL A 15 3.67 -2.02 11.02
N ILE A 16 3.02 -1.15 11.79
CA ILE A 16 2.79 0.23 11.39
C ILE A 16 4.00 1.08 11.78
N LEU A 17 4.45 1.92 10.85
CA LEU A 17 5.62 2.77 11.03
C LEU A 17 5.18 4.21 11.28
N GLU A 18 4.94 4.49 12.55
CA GLU A 18 4.72 5.85 13.06
C GLU A 18 5.93 6.21 13.92
N LYS A 19 5.76 6.93 15.03
CA LYS A 19 6.89 7.25 15.92
C LYS A 19 7.59 6.00 16.42
N GLU A 20 6.81 4.94 16.69
CA GLU A 20 7.31 3.64 17.10
C GLU A 20 6.85 2.59 16.12
N HIS A 21 7.62 1.50 16.01
CA HIS A 21 7.23 0.34 15.21
C HIS A 21 6.29 -0.51 16.06
N THR A 22 5.03 -0.58 15.69
CA THR A 22 3.99 -1.25 16.47
C THR A 22 3.30 -2.33 15.64
N GLU A 23 3.21 -3.54 16.17
CA GLU A 23 2.36 -4.56 15.55
C GLU A 23 0.89 -4.17 15.70
N ILE A 24 0.14 -4.28 14.61
CA ILE A 24 -1.26 -3.91 14.58
C ILE A 24 -2.02 -4.78 13.59
N ASN A 25 -3.28 -5.05 13.87
CA ASN A 25 -4.14 -5.74 12.91
C ASN A 25 -4.65 -4.75 11.87
N THR A 26 -4.68 -5.17 10.61
CA THR A 26 -5.12 -4.33 9.50
C THR A 26 -6.56 -3.85 9.69
N SER A 27 -7.41 -4.63 10.35
CA SER A 27 -8.79 -4.23 10.65
C SER A 27 -8.89 -2.96 11.50
N LYS A 28 -7.90 -2.67 12.32
CA LYS A 28 -7.90 -1.48 13.17
C LYS A 28 -7.56 -0.19 12.43
N ILE A 29 -6.90 -0.30 11.29
CA ILE A 29 -6.42 0.87 10.55
C ILE A 29 -7.05 1.01 9.17
N LEU A 30 -7.53 -0.08 8.57
CA LEU A 30 -8.06 -0.09 7.20
C LEU A 30 -9.58 -0.27 7.11
N ASN A 31 -10.24 -0.61 8.20
CA ASN A 31 -11.69 -0.84 8.21
C ASN A 31 -12.50 0.41 8.58
N LYS A 32 -11.87 1.56 8.57
CA LYS A 32 -12.49 2.82 8.98
C LYS A 32 -12.20 3.90 7.95
N ASP A 33 -13.23 4.67 7.63
CA ASP A 33 -13.14 5.80 6.71
C ASP A 33 -12.83 5.39 5.26
N LYS A 34 -12.65 6.40 4.44
CA LYS A 34 -12.29 6.26 3.04
C LYS A 34 -10.77 6.43 2.91
N VAL A 35 -10.08 5.35 2.60
CA VAL A 35 -8.61 5.32 2.58
C VAL A 35 -8.10 4.65 1.30
N ILE A 36 -6.86 4.95 0.95
CA ILE A 36 -6.16 4.24 -0.12
C ILE A 36 -5.10 3.35 0.51
N LEU A 37 -5.02 2.12 0.02
CA LEU A 37 -3.94 1.19 0.29
C LEU A 37 -3.26 0.84 -1.03
N PHE A 38 -1.96 1.05 -1.12
CA PHE A 38 -1.21 0.55 -2.26
C PHE A 38 -0.08 -0.37 -1.80
N GLY A 39 0.10 -1.45 -2.54
CA GLY A 39 1.15 -2.44 -2.30
C GLY A 39 2.12 -2.48 -3.47
N LEU A 40 3.36 -2.85 -3.18
CA LEU A 40 4.42 -2.84 -4.17
C LEU A 40 5.49 -3.88 -3.85
N PRO A 41 6.30 -4.27 -4.86
CA PRO A 41 7.29 -5.35 -4.70
C PRO A 41 8.40 -5.10 -3.68
N GLY A 42 8.72 -3.86 -3.38
CA GLY A 42 9.73 -3.63 -2.34
C GLY A 42 10.23 -2.21 -2.22
N ALA A 43 10.56 -1.85 -0.98
CA ALA A 43 11.27 -0.61 -0.67
C ALA A 43 12.60 -0.56 -1.46
N PHE A 44 12.99 0.64 -1.87
CA PHE A 44 14.23 0.91 -2.62
C PHE A 44 14.31 0.28 -4.02
N THR A 45 13.26 -0.38 -4.49
CA THR A 45 13.23 -0.87 -5.87
C THR A 45 12.88 0.29 -6.82
N PRO A 46 13.37 0.27 -8.08
CA PRO A 46 13.30 1.47 -8.93
C PRO A 46 11.90 2.03 -9.16
N THR A 47 10.96 1.22 -9.62
CA THR A 47 9.60 1.68 -9.93
C THR A 47 8.83 2.09 -8.67
N CYS A 48 9.01 1.35 -7.58
CA CYS A 48 8.38 1.67 -6.30
C CYS A 48 8.87 3.00 -5.75
N SER A 49 10.18 3.24 -5.85
CA SER A 49 10.83 4.45 -5.32
C SER A 49 10.69 5.67 -6.21
N ASN A 50 10.68 5.47 -7.54
CA ASN A 50 10.71 6.59 -8.48
C ASN A 50 9.33 6.98 -9.03
N LYS A 51 8.36 6.10 -8.96
CA LYS A 51 7.02 6.34 -9.54
C LYS A 51 5.88 6.15 -8.55
N HIS A 52 5.73 4.95 -7.98
CA HIS A 52 4.51 4.61 -7.24
C HIS A 52 4.32 5.47 -5.99
N LEU A 53 5.28 5.42 -5.06
CA LEU A 53 5.19 6.24 -3.84
C LEU A 53 5.19 7.74 -4.15
N PRO A 54 6.11 8.25 -5.00
CA PRO A 54 6.09 9.68 -5.34
C PRO A 54 4.79 10.15 -5.97
N SER A 55 4.08 9.31 -6.73
CA SER A 55 2.80 9.70 -7.34
C SER A 55 1.77 10.11 -6.30
N PHE A 56 1.74 9.44 -5.15
CA PHE A 56 0.84 9.79 -4.06
C PHE A 56 1.26 11.06 -3.33
N LEU A 57 2.56 11.31 -3.21
CA LEU A 57 3.05 12.57 -2.64
C LEU A 57 2.65 13.78 -3.49
N LYS A 58 2.66 13.63 -4.81
CA LYS A 58 2.29 14.70 -5.75
C LYS A 58 0.79 14.93 -5.85
N SER A 59 -0.03 14.00 -5.38
CA SER A 59 -1.48 14.03 -5.55
C SER A 59 -2.23 14.41 -4.28
N ALA A 60 -1.56 15.03 -3.31
CA ALA A 60 -2.14 15.34 -2.01
C ALA A 60 -3.45 16.14 -2.09
N GLU A 61 -3.53 17.13 -2.97
CA GLU A 61 -4.74 17.96 -3.11
C GLU A 61 -5.89 17.20 -3.74
N GLU A 62 -5.63 16.38 -4.76
CA GLU A 62 -6.65 15.55 -5.39
C GLU A 62 -7.20 14.51 -4.42
N LEU A 63 -6.36 13.98 -3.55
CA LEU A 63 -6.78 13.07 -2.49
C LEU A 63 -7.75 13.74 -1.54
N LYS A 64 -7.46 14.96 -1.13
CA LYS A 64 -8.35 15.75 -0.26
C LYS A 64 -9.68 16.05 -0.92
N LYS A 65 -9.67 16.43 -2.20
CA LYS A 65 -10.89 16.70 -2.97
C LYS A 65 -11.81 15.48 -3.06
N LYS A 66 -11.24 14.28 -3.04
CA LYS A 66 -11.99 13.03 -3.09
C LYS A 66 -12.30 12.46 -1.70
N ASP A 67 -12.05 13.24 -0.67
CA ASP A 67 -12.33 12.91 0.74
C ASP A 67 -11.57 11.67 1.23
N ILE A 68 -10.39 11.43 0.69
CA ILE A 68 -9.50 10.37 1.15
C ILE A 68 -8.84 10.80 2.46
N LYS A 69 -9.09 10.06 3.52
CA LYS A 69 -8.63 10.42 4.87
C LYS A 69 -7.18 10.04 5.12
N LYS A 70 -6.73 8.89 4.58
CA LYS A 70 -5.36 8.41 4.74
C LYS A 70 -4.92 7.63 3.52
N VAL A 71 -3.60 7.60 3.32
CA VAL A 71 -2.95 6.75 2.32
C VAL A 71 -1.97 5.86 3.04
N PHE A 72 -2.08 4.55 2.80
CA PHE A 72 -1.18 3.53 3.34
C PHE A 72 -0.40 2.88 2.21
N CYS A 73 0.88 2.63 2.48
CA CYS A 73 1.74 1.86 1.58
C CYS A 73 2.21 0.62 2.30
N ILE A 74 2.06 -0.55 1.70
CA ILE A 74 2.44 -1.82 2.30
C ILE A 74 3.44 -2.56 1.40
N SER A 75 4.41 -3.20 2.01
CA SER A 75 5.41 -4.00 1.31
C SER A 75 5.88 -5.15 2.19
N VAL A 76 6.30 -6.25 1.55
CA VAL A 76 6.93 -7.39 2.25
C VAL A 76 8.40 -7.02 2.48
N ASN A 77 8.62 -6.27 3.53
CA ASN A 77 9.94 -5.82 3.99
C ASN A 77 9.92 -5.79 5.51
N ASP A 78 11.11 -5.76 6.11
CA ASP A 78 11.17 -5.55 7.56
C ASP A 78 10.92 -4.08 7.91
N PRO A 79 10.57 -3.79 9.18
CA PRO A 79 10.24 -2.42 9.59
C PRO A 79 11.40 -1.43 9.45
N PHE A 80 12.63 -1.89 9.64
CA PHE A 80 13.79 -1.02 9.59
C PHE A 80 14.08 -0.56 8.16
N VAL A 81 13.94 -1.47 7.20
CA VAL A 81 14.07 -1.13 5.77
C VAL A 81 12.97 -0.16 5.36
N MET A 82 11.72 -0.43 5.74
CA MET A 82 10.60 0.45 5.43
C MET A 82 10.77 1.83 6.05
N ASP A 83 11.24 1.90 7.28
CA ASP A 83 11.50 3.17 7.95
C ASP A 83 12.59 3.99 7.23
N ALA A 84 13.70 3.36 6.88
CA ALA A 84 14.77 4.00 6.13
C ALA A 84 14.27 4.51 4.76
N TRP A 85 13.44 3.72 4.10
CA TRP A 85 12.85 4.10 2.82
C TRP A 85 11.94 5.32 2.95
N GLY A 86 11.07 5.34 3.96
CA GLY A 86 10.22 6.49 4.25
C GLY A 86 11.02 7.74 4.56
N ARG A 87 12.07 7.61 5.37
CA ARG A 87 12.93 8.75 5.71
C ARG A 87 13.64 9.32 4.50
N SER A 88 13.95 8.50 3.49
CA SER A 88 14.58 8.98 2.25
C SER A 88 13.68 9.97 1.48
N TYR A 89 12.37 9.98 1.73
CA TYR A 89 11.41 10.92 1.15
C TYR A 89 11.01 12.04 2.12
N ASN A 90 11.58 12.05 3.32
CA ASN A 90 11.15 12.94 4.41
C ASN A 90 9.65 12.81 4.70
N LEU A 91 9.14 11.58 4.67
CA LEU A 91 7.73 11.32 4.96
C LEU A 91 7.41 11.72 6.40
N LYS A 92 6.28 12.39 6.56
CA LYS A 92 5.70 12.69 7.88
C LYS A 92 4.39 11.90 7.99
N ASP A 93 3.27 12.51 7.67
CA ASP A 93 1.95 11.88 7.76
C ASP A 93 1.22 11.80 6.41
N GLN A 94 1.89 12.17 5.31
CA GLN A 94 1.28 12.10 3.97
C GLN A 94 0.95 10.66 3.57
N ILE A 95 1.85 9.73 3.87
CA ILE A 95 1.70 8.30 3.62
C ILE A 95 2.16 7.55 4.85
N THR A 96 1.34 6.65 5.35
CA THR A 96 1.71 5.77 6.45
C THR A 96 2.21 4.44 5.89
N LEU A 97 3.43 4.05 6.27
CA LEU A 97 4.05 2.82 5.80
C LEU A 97 3.67 1.64 6.70
N LEU A 98 3.42 0.51 6.08
CA LEU A 98 3.13 -0.76 6.75
C LEU A 98 4.15 -1.80 6.30
N ALA A 99 4.80 -2.45 7.25
CA ALA A 99 5.71 -3.56 6.96
C ALA A 99 4.94 -4.87 7.13
N ASP A 100 4.75 -5.59 6.05
CA ASP A 100 4.16 -6.93 6.04
C ASP A 100 5.27 -7.95 6.13
N VAL A 101 5.87 -8.05 7.32
CA VAL A 101 7.16 -8.71 7.56
C VAL A 101 7.21 -10.14 7.02
N ASN A 102 6.19 -10.93 7.29
CA ASN A 102 6.09 -12.33 6.87
C ASN A 102 5.21 -12.53 5.64
N GLY A 103 4.71 -11.45 5.05
CA GLY A 103 3.83 -11.51 3.90
C GLY A 103 2.43 -12.04 4.20
N ASN A 104 2.02 -12.07 5.46
CA ASN A 104 0.72 -12.64 5.84
C ASN A 104 -0.45 -11.88 5.21
N PHE A 105 -0.42 -10.56 5.25
CA PHE A 105 -1.44 -9.75 4.57
C PHE A 105 -1.41 -9.95 3.06
N THR A 106 -0.22 -9.89 2.47
CA THR A 106 -0.02 -10.09 1.03
C THR A 106 -0.57 -11.43 0.57
N LYS A 107 -0.31 -12.50 1.31
CA LYS A 107 -0.87 -13.83 1.00
C LYS A 107 -2.40 -13.85 1.16
N SER A 108 -2.93 -13.20 2.18
CA SER A 108 -4.37 -13.22 2.45
C SER A 108 -5.20 -12.60 1.34
N ILE A 109 -4.65 -11.65 0.60
CA ILE A 109 -5.32 -11.02 -0.54
C ILE A 109 -4.91 -11.63 -1.89
N GLY A 110 -4.04 -12.64 -1.89
CA GLY A 110 -3.57 -13.31 -3.10
C GLY A 110 -2.63 -12.46 -3.96
N ALA A 111 -1.87 -11.57 -3.32
CA ALA A 111 -0.94 -10.67 -4.02
C ALA A 111 0.52 -11.15 -3.97
N GLU A 112 0.75 -12.35 -3.45
CA GLU A 112 2.11 -12.88 -3.33
C GLU A 112 2.68 -13.34 -4.66
N PHE A 113 4.00 -13.17 -4.82
CA PHE A 113 4.77 -13.79 -5.88
C PHE A 113 6.23 -13.92 -5.43
N ASN A 114 6.99 -14.78 -6.10
CA ASN A 114 8.42 -14.94 -5.85
C ASN A 114 9.17 -14.13 -6.91
N TRP A 115 9.86 -13.09 -6.50
CA TRP A 115 10.58 -12.23 -7.42
C TRP A 115 11.94 -12.84 -7.76
N ARG A 116 12.07 -13.42 -8.95
CA ARG A 116 13.32 -13.98 -9.49
C ARG A 116 14.00 -15.01 -8.56
N GLY A 117 13.24 -15.69 -7.71
CA GLY A 117 13.80 -16.59 -6.70
C GLY A 117 14.38 -15.91 -5.48
N TRP A 118 14.22 -14.58 -5.33
CA TRP A 118 14.75 -13.82 -4.20
C TRP A 118 13.82 -13.82 -2.99
N GLY A 119 12.71 -14.54 -3.06
CA GLY A 119 11.77 -14.68 -1.97
C GLY A 119 10.44 -14.00 -2.21
N LEU A 120 9.64 -14.04 -1.17
CA LEU A 120 8.26 -13.54 -1.19
C LEU A 120 8.21 -12.02 -1.35
N ARG A 121 7.41 -11.56 -2.30
CA ARG A 121 7.13 -10.15 -2.57
C ARG A 121 5.63 -9.95 -2.83
N SER A 122 5.22 -8.70 -2.80
CA SER A 122 3.86 -8.32 -3.19
C SER A 122 3.80 -7.87 -4.65
N LYS A 123 2.74 -8.25 -5.33
CA LYS A 123 2.37 -7.64 -6.60
C LYS A 123 2.10 -6.14 -6.39
N ARG A 124 2.13 -5.37 -7.47
CA ARG A 124 1.80 -3.95 -7.45
C ARG A 124 0.31 -3.75 -7.60
N TYR A 125 -0.29 -3.04 -6.66
CA TYR A 125 -1.71 -2.71 -6.72
C TYR A 125 -1.98 -1.38 -6.02
N THR A 126 -3.13 -0.80 -6.34
CA THR A 126 -3.71 0.33 -5.60
C THR A 126 -5.19 0.05 -5.42
N MET A 127 -5.69 0.21 -4.20
CA MET A 127 -7.10 0.01 -3.91
C MET A 127 -7.67 1.16 -3.09
N LEU A 128 -8.94 1.46 -3.36
CA LEU A 128 -9.76 2.34 -2.55
C LEU A 128 -10.56 1.48 -1.60
N LEU A 129 -10.45 1.78 -0.31
CA LEU A 129 -11.22 1.13 0.74
C LEU A 129 -12.20 2.10 1.35
N GLU A 130 -13.39 1.63 1.64
CA GLU A 130 -14.39 2.39 2.35
C GLU A 130 -14.97 1.51 3.44
N ASN A 131 -14.65 1.85 4.69
CA ASN A 131 -14.99 1.04 5.86
C ASN A 131 -14.59 -0.45 5.72
N GLY A 132 -13.40 -0.69 5.16
CA GLY A 132 -12.84 -2.04 4.99
C GLY A 132 -13.33 -2.79 3.76
N ILE A 133 -14.20 -2.20 2.96
CA ILE A 133 -14.70 -2.81 1.73
C ILE A 133 -13.91 -2.28 0.54
N VAL A 134 -13.47 -3.18 -0.33
CA VAL A 134 -12.73 -2.81 -1.55
C VAL A 134 -13.71 -2.18 -2.55
N LYS A 135 -13.58 -0.88 -2.79
CA LYS A 135 -14.43 -0.15 -3.73
C LYS A 135 -13.85 -0.08 -5.12
N LYS A 136 -12.53 -0.02 -5.22
CA LYS A 136 -11.80 -0.02 -6.49
C LYS A 136 -10.48 -0.74 -6.30
N LEU A 137 -10.09 -1.54 -7.29
CA LEU A 137 -8.82 -2.27 -7.26
C LEU A 137 -8.21 -2.25 -8.65
N VAL A 138 -6.94 -1.85 -8.73
CA VAL A 138 -6.14 -1.92 -9.94
C VAL A 138 -4.85 -2.61 -9.61
N GLU A 139 -4.45 -3.61 -10.40
CA GLU A 139 -3.17 -4.28 -10.27
C GLU A 139 -2.37 -4.19 -11.56
N GLU A 140 -1.04 -4.22 -11.45
CA GLU A 140 -0.11 -4.15 -12.57
C GLU A 140 1.09 -5.03 -12.36
N GLU A 141 1.71 -5.47 -13.45
CA GLU A 141 2.99 -6.17 -13.43
C GLU A 141 4.03 -5.40 -14.23
N GLY A 142 5.24 -5.30 -13.68
CA GLY A 142 6.41 -4.78 -14.38
C GLY A 142 6.42 -3.28 -14.66
N LYS A 143 5.40 -2.55 -14.26
CA LYS A 143 5.30 -1.09 -14.49
C LYS A 143 4.42 -0.42 -13.46
N CYS A 144 4.38 0.90 -13.47
CA CYS A 144 3.48 1.69 -12.64
C CYS A 144 2.87 2.81 -13.50
N GLU A 145 1.70 2.54 -14.04
CA GLU A 145 0.90 3.48 -14.83
C GLU A 145 -0.50 3.59 -14.24
N LEU A 146 -1.26 2.49 -14.31
CA LEU A 146 -2.65 2.45 -13.85
C LEU A 146 -2.76 2.53 -12.33
N THR A 147 -1.76 2.02 -11.62
CA THR A 147 -1.71 2.04 -10.15
C THR A 147 -1.18 3.37 -9.60
N ALA A 148 -0.53 4.19 -10.42
CA ALA A 148 -0.06 5.51 -10.01
C ALA A 148 -1.23 6.40 -9.60
N ALA A 149 -1.02 7.27 -8.62
CA ALA A 149 -2.09 8.06 -8.01
C ALA A 149 -2.90 8.87 -9.02
N ASP A 150 -2.23 9.55 -9.95
CA ASP A 150 -2.92 10.39 -10.93
C ASP A 150 -3.90 9.60 -11.80
N ASN A 151 -3.48 8.44 -12.31
CA ASN A 151 -4.34 7.58 -13.12
C ASN A 151 -5.41 6.88 -12.27
N PHE A 152 -5.05 6.41 -11.09
CA PHE A 152 -5.99 5.75 -10.20
C PHE A 152 -7.12 6.69 -9.76
N LEU A 153 -6.79 7.92 -9.39
CA LEU A 153 -7.77 8.91 -8.92
C LEU A 153 -8.79 9.29 -10.00
N LYS A 154 -8.45 9.15 -11.27
CA LYS A 154 -9.41 9.36 -12.38
C LYS A 154 -10.50 8.29 -12.43
N LYS A 155 -10.31 7.17 -11.76
CA LYS A 155 -11.22 6.02 -11.79
C LYS A 155 -12.17 5.95 -10.60
N ILE A 156 -12.01 6.86 -9.67
CA ILE A 156 -12.80 6.87 -8.45
C ILE A 156 -13.56 8.16 -8.21
#